data_98701cb91225dcf2158a0d3d5e53e0b7
#
_entry.id   98701cb91225dcf2158a0d3d5e53e0b7
#
_cell.length_a   1.000
_cell.length_b   1.000
_cell.length_c   1.000
_cell.angle_alpha   90.00
_cell.angle_beta   90.00
_cell.angle_gamma   90.00
#
_symmetry.space_group_name_H-M   'P 1'
#
loop_
_entity.id
_entity.type
_entity.pdbx_description
1 polymer ?
#
loop_
_entity_poly.entity_id
_entity_poly.type
_entity_poly.pdbx_seq_one_letter_code
_entity_poly.pdbx_strand_id
1 'polypeptide(L)'
;MKKIHLIFFLFISFSSYSQKGNNKLIAEYEDTLKVMAHEIMNAESEKQRRAANEAFITNLTEVLQYERSFIFPFDSLVTIARIKAPDNSFRIFNWLLRKDNDTYEYYGIVHYHNKKRKRYDLITLNDNSMNIRNPEQADLDAKNWYGSLIYDVAYIKRSGIKKYILLSYDLNDSYSRKKILDVMYFSGKNKIKFGLPIFKKSMNQSQKRVIFQYDSRTSISVKYHKEEKQIVFDHLVPSRKDLEGLHEYYIPEGTFNAYKYSNGKWWLEEDVDIRNTQKTRKIKAPERGLIRR
;
A
#
# COMPACT_ATOMS: atom_id res chain seq x y z
N MET A 1 -2.28 64.82 4.96
CA MET A 1 -1.74 63.55 4.46
C MET A 1 -1.01 62.84 5.59
N LYS A 2 -1.63 61.79 6.20
CA LYS A 2 -1.02 60.83 7.15
C LYS A 2 -2.18 60.07 7.82
N LYS A 3 -2.54 58.91 7.31
CA LYS A 3 -3.32 57.84 8.01
C LYS A 3 -3.67 56.74 7.01
N ILE A 4 -2.69 55.91 6.62
CA ILE A 4 -2.93 54.60 6.00
C ILE A 4 -1.67 53.76 6.31
N HIS A 5 -1.57 53.16 7.52
CA HIS A 5 -0.55 52.11 7.77
C HIS A 5 -0.88 51.32 9.05
N LEU A 6 -2.16 51.05 9.36
CA LEU A 6 -2.46 50.29 10.58
C LEU A 6 -3.47 49.15 10.39
N ILE A 7 -3.66 48.65 9.16
CA ILE A 7 -4.65 47.56 8.93
C ILE A 7 -4.01 46.24 8.48
N PHE A 8 -2.70 46.20 8.25
CA PHE A 8 -2.09 45.00 7.65
C PHE A 8 -1.54 43.95 8.64
N PHE A 9 -1.53 44.24 9.94
CA PHE A 9 -0.94 43.34 10.95
C PHE A 9 -1.90 42.40 11.69
N LEU A 10 -3.21 42.56 11.49
CA LEU A 10 -4.21 41.75 12.23
C LEU A 10 -4.64 40.46 11.52
N PHE A 11 -4.28 40.26 10.24
CA PHE A 11 -4.70 39.07 9.47
C PHE A 11 -3.79 37.85 9.60
N ILE A 12 -2.56 38.00 10.11
CA ILE A 12 -1.60 36.87 10.22
C ILE A 12 -1.84 36.02 11.47
N SER A 13 -2.46 36.59 12.52
CA SER A 13 -2.71 35.84 13.76
C SER A 13 -3.93 34.91 13.70
N PHE A 14 -4.89 35.16 12.82
CA PHE A 14 -6.09 34.31 12.70
C PHE A 14 -5.81 32.97 12.01
N SER A 15 -4.90 32.92 11.03
CA SER A 15 -4.55 31.67 10.34
C SER A 15 -3.80 30.69 11.24
N SER A 16 -3.00 31.17 12.18
CA SER A 16 -2.25 30.31 13.12
C SER A 16 -3.14 29.68 14.20
N TYR A 17 -4.19 30.37 14.62
CA TYR A 17 -5.14 29.87 15.62
C TYR A 17 -6.06 28.78 15.03
N SER A 18 -6.55 28.99 13.80
CA SER A 18 -7.35 27.98 13.07
C SER A 18 -6.55 26.72 12.78
N GLN A 19 -5.27 26.82 12.44
CA GLN A 19 -4.41 25.67 12.17
C GLN A 19 -4.09 24.85 13.42
N LYS A 20 -3.85 25.48 14.58
CA LYS A 20 -3.63 24.79 15.86
C LYS A 20 -4.91 24.08 16.34
N GLY A 21 -6.07 24.70 16.18
CA GLY A 21 -7.36 24.12 16.54
C GLY A 21 -7.65 22.83 15.78
N ASN A 22 -7.41 22.80 14.46
CA ASN A 22 -7.66 21.61 13.66
C ASN A 22 -6.72 20.44 13.98
N ASN A 23 -5.44 20.68 14.30
CA ASN A 23 -4.53 19.59 14.70
C ASN A 23 -4.91 18.98 16.05
N LYS A 24 -5.37 19.79 17.01
CA LYS A 24 -5.85 19.30 18.31
C LYS A 24 -7.09 18.40 18.12
N LEU A 25 -8.04 18.88 17.34
CA LEU A 25 -9.25 18.12 17.03
C LEU A 25 -8.92 16.78 16.32
N ILE A 26 -8.00 16.78 15.34
CA ILE A 26 -7.58 15.54 14.65
C ILE A 26 -6.90 14.57 15.64
N ALA A 27 -6.13 15.07 16.61
CA ALA A 27 -5.52 14.23 17.64
C ALA A 27 -6.58 13.62 18.58
N GLU A 28 -7.62 14.36 18.96
CA GLU A 28 -8.75 13.85 19.76
C GLU A 28 -9.51 12.74 19.00
N TYR A 29 -9.69 12.89 17.67
CA TYR A 29 -10.22 11.82 16.83
C TYR A 29 -9.26 10.61 16.79
N GLU A 30 -7.96 10.83 16.70
CA GLU A 30 -6.97 9.74 16.68
C GLU A 30 -7.03 8.90 17.95
N ASP A 31 -7.15 9.54 19.12
CA ASP A 31 -7.31 8.83 20.40
C ASP A 31 -8.55 7.94 20.42
N THR A 32 -9.67 8.46 19.92
CA THR A 32 -10.92 7.70 19.78
C THR A 32 -10.79 6.55 18.78
N LEU A 33 -10.21 6.81 17.62
CA LEU A 33 -9.96 5.82 16.57
C LEU A 33 -9.02 4.71 17.04
N LYS A 34 -8.02 5.02 17.86
CA LYS A 34 -7.10 4.05 18.46
C LYS A 34 -7.84 3.00 19.29
N VAL A 35 -8.80 3.43 20.12
CA VAL A 35 -9.62 2.51 20.92
C VAL A 35 -10.46 1.60 20.00
N MET A 36 -11.15 2.20 19.02
CA MET A 36 -11.95 1.44 18.06
C MET A 36 -11.09 0.45 17.27
N ALA A 37 -9.91 0.85 16.81
CA ALA A 37 -8.97 -0.01 16.09
C ALA A 37 -8.48 -1.19 16.94
N HIS A 38 -8.30 -0.99 18.26
CA HIS A 38 -8.01 -2.06 19.19
C HIS A 38 -9.17 -3.06 19.30
N GLU A 39 -10.41 -2.58 19.40
CA GLU A 39 -11.61 -3.44 19.48
C GLU A 39 -11.84 -4.23 18.18
N ILE A 40 -11.58 -3.65 16.99
CA ILE A 40 -11.65 -4.39 15.71
C ILE A 40 -10.74 -5.63 15.74
N MET A 41 -9.59 -5.55 16.39
CA MET A 41 -8.62 -6.64 16.43
C MET A 41 -8.86 -7.63 17.56
N ASN A 42 -9.33 -7.17 18.73
CA ASN A 42 -9.22 -7.91 19.99
C ASN A 42 -10.58 -8.23 20.63
N ALA A 43 -11.70 -7.64 20.16
CA ALA A 43 -13.02 -7.98 20.74
C ALA A 43 -13.34 -9.47 20.51
N GLU A 44 -13.99 -10.08 21.51
CA GLU A 44 -14.21 -11.54 21.57
C GLU A 44 -15.07 -12.07 20.41
N SER A 45 -16.16 -11.38 20.07
CA SER A 45 -17.10 -11.83 19.03
C SER A 45 -16.99 -11.00 17.75
N GLU A 46 -17.29 -11.63 16.61
CA GLU A 46 -17.38 -10.93 15.33
C GLU A 46 -18.39 -9.77 15.38
N LYS A 47 -19.51 -9.95 16.11
CA LYS A 47 -20.51 -8.88 16.29
C LYS A 47 -19.90 -7.62 16.90
N GLN A 48 -19.09 -7.77 17.95
CA GLN A 48 -18.42 -6.63 18.60
C GLN A 48 -17.37 -6.03 17.68
N ARG A 49 -16.56 -6.84 17.00
CA ARG A 49 -15.56 -6.38 16.02
C ARG A 49 -16.22 -5.59 14.89
N ARG A 50 -17.39 -6.03 14.37
CA ARG A 50 -18.15 -5.30 13.34
C ARG A 50 -18.70 -3.98 13.86
N ALA A 51 -19.27 -3.94 15.05
CA ALA A 51 -19.75 -2.69 15.65
C ALA A 51 -18.61 -1.67 15.82
N ALA A 52 -17.45 -2.11 16.32
CA ALA A 52 -16.27 -1.27 16.42
C ALA A 52 -15.78 -0.79 15.05
N ASN A 53 -15.83 -1.65 14.04
CA ASN A 53 -15.44 -1.31 12.67
C ASN A 53 -16.36 -0.27 12.03
N GLU A 54 -17.67 -0.38 12.20
CA GLU A 54 -18.63 0.63 11.71
C GLU A 54 -18.39 2.00 12.37
N ALA A 55 -18.20 2.00 13.69
CA ALA A 55 -17.85 3.22 14.42
C ALA A 55 -16.51 3.80 13.95
N PHE A 56 -15.50 2.95 13.73
CA PHE A 56 -14.19 3.36 13.21
C PHE A 56 -14.31 4.01 11.83
N ILE A 57 -15.02 3.36 10.88
CA ILE A 57 -15.22 3.89 9.53
C ILE A 57 -15.89 5.26 9.58
N THR A 58 -16.92 5.43 10.41
CA THR A 58 -17.65 6.69 10.56
C THR A 58 -16.72 7.80 11.04
N ASN A 59 -16.02 7.58 12.16
CA ASN A 59 -15.11 8.57 12.74
C ASN A 59 -13.90 8.86 11.84
N LEU A 60 -13.32 7.82 11.21
CA LEU A 60 -12.21 8.01 10.27
C LEU A 60 -12.66 8.83 9.05
N THR A 61 -13.83 8.53 8.49
CA THR A 61 -14.38 9.26 7.35
C THR A 61 -14.63 10.71 7.69
N GLU A 62 -15.11 10.99 8.90
CA GLU A 62 -15.34 12.36 9.38
C GLU A 62 -14.03 13.13 9.54
N VAL A 63 -13.06 12.60 10.28
CA VAL A 63 -11.79 13.29 10.50
C VAL A 63 -11.00 13.52 9.21
N LEU A 64 -11.13 12.61 8.22
CA LEU A 64 -10.48 12.77 6.93
C LEU A 64 -11.09 13.87 6.05
N GLN A 65 -12.22 14.47 6.41
CA GLN A 65 -12.74 15.68 5.74
C GLN A 65 -11.94 16.94 6.09
N TYR A 66 -11.24 16.95 7.22
CA TYR A 66 -10.38 18.09 7.57
C TYR A 66 -9.14 18.11 6.66
N GLU A 67 -8.85 19.22 6.03
CA GLU A 67 -7.73 19.34 5.07
C GLU A 67 -6.38 18.89 5.66
N ARG A 68 -6.13 19.26 6.92
CA ARG A 68 -4.90 18.91 7.65
C ARG A 68 -4.74 17.41 7.89
N SER A 69 -5.83 16.64 7.86
CA SER A 69 -5.78 15.20 8.05
C SER A 69 -4.94 14.48 7.00
N PHE A 70 -4.81 15.05 5.79
CA PHE A 70 -4.00 14.44 4.72
C PHE A 70 -2.51 14.36 5.07
N ILE A 71 -2.01 15.31 5.84
CA ILE A 71 -0.61 15.36 6.27
C ILE A 71 -0.42 14.87 7.71
N PHE A 72 -1.49 14.78 8.48
CA PHE A 72 -1.44 14.31 9.86
C PHE A 72 -1.03 12.84 9.91
N PRO A 73 -0.07 12.43 10.76
CA PRO A 73 0.54 11.10 10.68
C PRO A 73 -0.38 9.97 11.12
N PHE A 74 -1.25 10.17 12.11
CA PHE A 74 -2.07 9.13 12.76
C PHE A 74 -1.22 7.99 13.34
N ASP A 75 -0.10 8.32 14.02
CA ASP A 75 0.91 7.34 14.45
C ASP A 75 0.40 6.40 15.54
N SER A 76 -0.63 6.79 16.28
CA SER A 76 -1.25 5.95 17.31
C SER A 76 -2.09 4.80 16.73
N LEU A 77 -2.45 4.84 15.43
CA LEU A 77 -3.22 3.78 14.76
C LEU A 77 -2.33 2.62 14.31
N VAL A 78 -1.68 1.94 15.27
CA VAL A 78 -0.65 0.90 14.98
C VAL A 78 -1.18 -0.34 14.27
N THR A 79 -2.47 -0.65 14.40
CA THR A 79 -3.13 -1.80 13.74
C THR A 79 -3.73 -1.46 12.37
N ILE A 80 -3.67 -0.19 11.98
CA ILE A 80 -4.18 0.30 10.71
C ILE A 80 -3.00 0.65 9.79
N ALA A 81 -2.90 0.02 8.65
CA ALA A 81 -1.88 0.38 7.67
C ALA A 81 -2.19 1.78 7.09
N ARG A 82 -1.18 2.64 7.05
CA ARG A 82 -1.27 4.04 6.59
C ARG A 82 -0.26 4.28 5.49
N ILE A 83 -0.62 3.82 4.31
CA ILE A 83 0.27 3.80 3.15
C ILE A 83 0.17 5.12 2.39
N LYS A 84 1.29 5.79 2.16
CA LYS A 84 1.37 7.04 1.41
C LYS A 84 1.98 6.79 0.04
N ALA A 85 1.35 7.34 -0.99
CA ALA A 85 1.91 7.27 -2.34
C ALA A 85 3.28 7.97 -2.41
N PRO A 86 4.29 7.38 -3.10
CA PRO A 86 5.61 7.98 -3.22
C PRO A 86 5.63 9.39 -3.86
N ASP A 87 4.60 9.74 -4.60
CA ASP A 87 4.42 11.08 -5.21
C ASP A 87 3.44 11.98 -4.44
N ASN A 88 3.07 11.60 -3.22
CA ASN A 88 2.14 12.30 -2.33
C ASN A 88 0.74 12.56 -2.94
N SER A 89 0.32 11.81 -3.95
CA SER A 89 -0.97 12.03 -4.60
C SER A 89 -2.16 11.47 -3.81
N PHE A 90 -1.93 10.46 -2.99
CA PHE A 90 -2.92 9.85 -2.10
C PHE A 90 -2.25 9.21 -0.88
N ARG A 91 -3.09 8.82 0.08
CA ARG A 91 -2.76 7.86 1.13
C ARG A 91 -3.89 6.84 1.28
N ILE A 92 -3.58 5.66 1.77
CA ILE A 92 -4.55 4.58 2.01
C ILE A 92 -4.51 4.24 3.49
N PHE A 93 -5.68 4.25 4.12
CA PHE A 93 -5.93 3.60 5.41
C PHE A 93 -6.48 2.22 5.11
N ASN A 94 -5.86 1.18 5.65
CA ASN A 94 -6.21 -0.19 5.28
C ASN A 94 -6.07 -1.11 6.50
N TRP A 95 -7.05 -1.95 6.70
CA TRP A 95 -7.10 -2.87 7.84
C TRP A 95 -7.92 -4.12 7.51
N LEU A 96 -7.96 -5.05 8.45
CA LEU A 96 -8.77 -6.26 8.35
C LEU A 96 -9.68 -6.43 9.57
N LEU A 97 -10.71 -7.24 9.40
CA LEU A 97 -11.57 -7.77 10.45
C LEU A 97 -11.55 -9.30 10.36
N ARG A 98 -11.22 -9.95 11.47
CA ARG A 98 -11.32 -11.42 11.60
C ARG A 98 -12.77 -11.81 11.83
N LYS A 99 -13.26 -12.80 11.08
CA LYS A 99 -14.56 -13.43 11.31
C LYS A 99 -14.45 -14.61 12.29
N ASP A 100 -15.57 -15.07 12.81
CA ASP A 100 -15.59 -16.18 13.76
C ASP A 100 -15.27 -17.54 13.11
N ASN A 101 -15.29 -17.63 11.78
CA ASN A 101 -14.88 -18.81 10.99
C ASN A 101 -13.40 -18.78 10.55
N ASP A 102 -12.57 -17.96 11.20
CA ASP A 102 -11.15 -17.77 10.89
C ASP A 102 -10.84 -17.29 9.47
N THR A 103 -11.82 -16.70 8.80
CA THR A 103 -11.57 -15.92 7.56
C THR A 103 -11.52 -14.43 7.85
N TYR A 104 -11.12 -13.65 6.86
CA TYR A 104 -10.86 -12.23 7.01
C TYR A 104 -11.66 -11.42 5.99
N GLU A 105 -11.97 -10.19 6.37
CA GLU A 105 -12.57 -9.18 5.52
C GLU A 105 -11.68 -7.94 5.56
N TYR A 106 -11.40 -7.36 4.40
CA TYR A 106 -10.46 -6.25 4.27
C TYR A 106 -11.21 -4.95 4.01
N TYR A 107 -10.70 -3.89 4.62
CA TYR A 107 -11.25 -2.54 4.51
C TYR A 107 -10.16 -1.59 4.02
N GLY A 108 -10.55 -0.62 3.21
CA GLY A 108 -9.65 0.39 2.73
C GLY A 108 -10.35 1.71 2.44
N ILE A 109 -9.69 2.82 2.78
CA ILE A 109 -10.13 4.17 2.41
C ILE A 109 -8.95 4.87 1.73
N VAL A 110 -9.14 5.25 0.48
CA VAL A 110 -8.18 6.06 -0.27
C VAL A 110 -8.53 7.52 -0.11
N HIS A 111 -7.63 8.25 0.53
CA HIS A 111 -7.70 9.69 0.74
C HIS A 111 -6.78 10.37 -0.28
N TYR A 112 -7.32 11.17 -1.19
CA TYR A 112 -6.54 11.75 -2.30
C TYR A 112 -6.90 13.19 -2.57
N HIS A 113 -5.92 13.96 -3.09
CA HIS A 113 -6.14 15.35 -3.49
C HIS A 113 -6.82 15.44 -4.84
N ASN A 114 -8.08 15.88 -4.84
CA ASN A 114 -8.83 16.15 -6.06
C ASN A 114 -8.48 17.55 -6.60
N LYS A 115 -7.55 17.62 -7.54
CA LYS A 115 -7.07 18.88 -8.11
C LYS A 115 -8.16 19.72 -8.77
N LYS A 116 -9.20 19.08 -9.37
CA LYS A 116 -10.31 19.81 -10.01
C LYS A 116 -11.20 20.52 -9.00
N ARG A 117 -11.46 19.85 -7.88
CA ARG A 117 -12.29 20.39 -6.78
C ARG A 117 -11.49 21.18 -5.76
N LYS A 118 -10.17 21.20 -5.87
CA LYS A 118 -9.23 21.83 -4.93
C LYS A 118 -9.48 21.39 -3.47
N ARG A 119 -9.84 20.12 -3.26
CA ARG A 119 -10.10 19.54 -1.95
C ARG A 119 -9.62 18.08 -1.91
N TYR A 120 -9.62 17.51 -0.72
CA TYR A 120 -9.41 16.08 -0.54
C TYR A 120 -10.73 15.33 -0.65
N ASP A 121 -10.75 14.25 -1.37
CA ASP A 121 -11.89 13.35 -1.52
C ASP A 121 -11.51 11.96 -0.99
N LEU A 122 -12.53 11.16 -0.60
CA LEU A 122 -12.36 9.80 -0.10
C LEU A 122 -12.97 8.81 -1.08
N ILE A 123 -12.34 7.63 -1.20
CA ILE A 123 -12.89 6.50 -1.93
C ILE A 123 -12.77 5.27 -1.03
N THR A 124 -13.89 4.69 -0.67
CA THR A 124 -13.94 3.41 0.06
C THR A 124 -13.67 2.26 -0.90
N LEU A 125 -12.84 1.32 -0.47
CA LEU A 125 -12.55 0.06 -1.15
C LEU A 125 -13.39 -1.04 -0.51
N ASN A 126 -14.25 -1.67 -1.31
CA ASN A 126 -15.10 -2.76 -0.84
C ASN A 126 -14.47 -4.09 -1.23
N ASP A 127 -14.14 -4.90 -0.24
CA ASP A 127 -13.64 -6.25 -0.45
C ASP A 127 -14.72 -7.14 -1.07
N ASN A 128 -14.42 -7.68 -2.23
CA ASN A 128 -15.26 -8.64 -2.93
C ASN A 128 -14.48 -9.88 -3.38
N SER A 129 -13.36 -10.16 -2.70
CA SER A 129 -12.39 -11.21 -3.08
C SER A 129 -13.05 -12.56 -3.31
N MET A 130 -14.01 -12.93 -2.47
CA MET A 130 -14.73 -14.21 -2.52
C MET A 130 -15.57 -14.40 -3.80
N ASN A 131 -15.94 -13.32 -4.49
CA ASN A 131 -16.78 -13.35 -5.69
C ASN A 131 -15.99 -13.09 -6.98
N ILE A 132 -14.70 -12.79 -6.88
CA ILE A 132 -13.86 -12.49 -8.04
C ILE A 132 -13.37 -13.81 -8.67
N ARG A 133 -13.86 -14.08 -9.86
CA ARG A 133 -13.37 -15.20 -10.68
C ARG A 133 -12.12 -14.78 -11.44
N ASN A 134 -11.13 -15.70 -11.52
CA ASN A 134 -9.85 -15.48 -12.20
C ASN A 134 -9.20 -14.13 -11.79
N PRO A 135 -8.86 -13.94 -10.51
CA PRO A 135 -8.43 -12.65 -9.98
C PRO A 135 -7.17 -12.09 -10.67
N GLU A 136 -6.29 -12.95 -11.19
CA GLU A 136 -5.08 -12.53 -11.90
C GLU A 136 -5.35 -11.82 -13.23
N GLN A 137 -6.53 -12.02 -13.82
CA GLN A 137 -6.94 -11.40 -15.09
C GLN A 137 -8.11 -10.42 -14.95
N ALA A 138 -8.71 -10.32 -13.77
CA ALA A 138 -9.88 -9.48 -13.54
C ALA A 138 -9.55 -7.97 -13.59
N ASP A 139 -10.42 -7.19 -14.26
CA ASP A 139 -10.47 -5.74 -14.14
C ASP A 139 -11.37 -5.38 -12.96
N LEU A 140 -10.82 -4.72 -11.97
CA LEU A 140 -11.52 -4.40 -10.73
C LEU A 140 -11.62 -2.88 -10.51
N ASP A 141 -12.45 -2.50 -9.56
CA ASP A 141 -12.59 -1.12 -9.12
C ASP A 141 -12.81 -1.05 -7.59
N ALA A 142 -13.05 0.16 -7.08
CA ALA A 142 -13.23 0.35 -5.65
C ALA A 142 -14.42 -0.42 -5.05
N LYS A 143 -15.45 -0.73 -5.85
CA LYS A 143 -16.62 -1.50 -5.39
C LYS A 143 -16.38 -3.01 -5.42
N ASN A 144 -15.44 -3.46 -6.24
CA ASN A 144 -15.07 -4.86 -6.42
C ASN A 144 -13.56 -4.97 -6.28
N TRP A 145 -13.05 -4.62 -5.10
CA TRP A 145 -11.63 -4.69 -4.81
C TRP A 145 -11.26 -6.11 -4.37
N TYR A 146 -10.05 -6.55 -4.75
CA TYR A 146 -9.46 -7.77 -4.17
C TYR A 146 -8.81 -7.40 -2.84
N GLY A 147 -9.54 -7.64 -1.75
CA GLY A 147 -9.18 -7.25 -0.39
C GLY A 147 -7.85 -7.85 0.07
N SER A 148 -7.03 -7.03 0.67
CA SER A 148 -5.74 -7.44 1.23
C SER A 148 -5.15 -6.31 2.09
N LEU A 149 -4.15 -6.62 2.93
CA LEU A 149 -3.39 -5.62 3.70
C LEU A 149 -2.22 -5.08 2.86
N ILE A 150 -2.32 -3.83 2.43
CA ILE A 150 -1.29 -3.14 1.66
C ILE A 150 -0.16 -2.74 2.61
N TYR A 151 1.08 -3.12 2.30
CA TYR A 151 2.25 -2.78 3.11
C TYR A 151 3.30 -1.95 2.38
N ASP A 152 3.26 -1.89 1.03
CA ASP A 152 4.17 -1.05 0.25
C ASP A 152 3.56 -0.64 -1.09
N VAL A 153 4.10 0.41 -1.71
CA VAL A 153 3.69 0.93 -3.02
C VAL A 153 4.90 1.21 -3.89
N ALA A 154 5.08 0.40 -4.92
CA ALA A 154 6.08 0.68 -5.95
C ALA A 154 5.51 1.67 -6.97
N TYR A 155 6.28 2.73 -7.27
CA TYR A 155 5.91 3.75 -8.23
C TYR A 155 7.12 4.16 -9.08
N ILE A 156 6.93 4.09 -10.39
CA ILE A 156 7.93 4.58 -11.34
C ILE A 156 7.33 5.73 -12.14
N LYS A 157 7.93 6.91 -11.99
CA LYS A 157 7.49 8.11 -12.69
C LYS A 157 7.65 7.91 -14.21
N ARG A 158 6.55 8.02 -14.95
CA ARG A 158 6.49 7.95 -16.40
C ARG A 158 5.40 8.89 -16.92
N SER A 159 5.49 9.30 -18.19
CA SER A 159 4.42 10.02 -18.88
C SER A 159 3.15 9.16 -19.02
N GLY A 160 1.99 9.79 -19.10
CA GLY A 160 0.69 9.11 -19.21
C GLY A 160 0.05 8.79 -17.85
N ILE A 161 -0.77 7.75 -17.82
CA ILE A 161 -1.50 7.34 -16.63
C ILE A 161 -0.52 6.84 -15.56
N LYS A 162 -0.57 7.45 -14.36
CA LYS A 162 0.20 7.00 -13.21
C LYS A 162 -0.29 5.62 -12.75
N LYS A 163 0.66 4.71 -12.58
CA LYS A 163 0.43 3.33 -12.14
C LYS A 163 1.17 3.10 -10.84
N TYR A 164 0.46 2.60 -9.85
CA TYR A 164 1.00 2.27 -8.53
C TYR A 164 0.88 0.77 -8.35
N ILE A 165 1.98 0.10 -8.08
CA ILE A 165 1.97 -1.32 -7.78
C ILE A 165 1.83 -1.44 -6.27
N LEU A 166 0.68 -1.92 -5.83
CA LEU A 166 0.43 -2.21 -4.42
C LEU A 166 1.04 -3.56 -4.10
N LEU A 167 1.88 -3.60 -3.08
CA LEU A 167 2.38 -4.84 -2.49
C LEU A 167 1.52 -5.11 -1.26
N SER A 168 0.86 -6.25 -1.22
CA SER A 168 -0.11 -6.55 -0.17
C SER A 168 -0.05 -8.00 0.30
N TYR A 169 -0.71 -8.24 1.42
CA TYR A 169 -0.76 -9.51 2.12
C TYR A 169 -2.21 -9.89 2.43
N ASP A 170 -2.58 -11.12 2.09
CA ASP A 170 -3.87 -11.71 2.42
C ASP A 170 -3.63 -12.91 3.34
N LEU A 171 -4.22 -12.87 4.53
CA LEU A 171 -4.20 -13.96 5.50
C LEU A 171 -4.99 -15.19 5.01
N ASN A 172 -5.83 -15.01 4.00
CA ASN A 172 -6.61 -16.01 3.31
C ASN A 172 -7.41 -16.91 4.26
N ASP A 173 -6.86 -18.05 4.66
CA ASP A 173 -7.51 -19.06 5.50
C ASP A 173 -6.51 -19.73 6.46
N SER A 174 -6.93 -20.81 7.13
CA SER A 174 -6.09 -21.54 8.09
C SER A 174 -4.94 -22.30 7.42
N TYR A 175 -5.01 -22.59 6.12
CA TYR A 175 -4.07 -23.44 5.40
C TYR A 175 -3.05 -22.68 4.59
N SER A 176 -3.43 -21.52 4.06
CA SER A 176 -2.58 -20.76 3.15
C SER A 176 -2.61 -19.25 3.41
N ARG A 177 -1.59 -18.60 2.88
CA ARG A 177 -1.41 -17.13 2.85
C ARG A 177 -1.15 -16.69 1.43
N LYS A 178 -1.37 -15.39 1.16
CA LYS A 178 -1.07 -14.83 -0.18
C LYS A 178 -0.27 -13.54 -0.05
N LYS A 179 0.70 -13.37 -0.94
CA LYS A 179 1.27 -12.05 -1.28
C LYS A 179 0.76 -11.64 -2.65
N ILE A 180 0.50 -10.36 -2.83
CA ILE A 180 -0.21 -9.87 -4.02
C ILE A 180 0.50 -8.64 -4.56
N LEU A 181 0.69 -8.62 -5.88
CA LEU A 181 1.06 -7.41 -6.62
C LEU A 181 -0.17 -6.98 -7.43
N ASP A 182 -0.74 -5.84 -7.12
CA ASP A 182 -1.88 -5.29 -7.86
C ASP A 182 -1.58 -3.91 -8.43
N VAL A 183 -2.11 -3.61 -9.60
CA VAL A 183 -1.87 -2.33 -10.28
C VAL A 183 -3.03 -1.40 -10.03
N MET A 184 -2.85 -0.40 -9.17
CA MET A 184 -3.84 0.66 -8.95
C MET A 184 -3.57 1.86 -9.85
N TYR A 185 -4.62 2.46 -10.41
CA TYR A 185 -4.55 3.69 -11.17
C TYR A 185 -5.86 4.49 -11.10
N PHE A 186 -5.75 5.80 -11.33
CA PHE A 186 -6.93 6.67 -11.43
C PHE A 186 -7.36 6.77 -12.90
N SER A 187 -8.62 6.42 -13.17
CA SER A 187 -9.25 6.49 -14.48
C SER A 187 -10.33 7.57 -14.47
N GLY A 188 -10.36 8.43 -15.47
CA GLY A 188 -11.39 9.47 -15.68
C GLY A 188 -12.02 9.99 -14.35
N LYS A 189 -12.71 11.00 -14.24
CA LYS A 189 -13.47 11.53 -13.05
C LYS A 189 -13.08 10.97 -11.65
N ASN A 190 -11.78 10.70 -11.43
CA ASN A 190 -11.20 10.19 -10.17
C ASN A 190 -11.73 8.80 -9.70
N LYS A 191 -12.07 7.94 -10.63
CA LYS A 191 -12.40 6.54 -10.31
C LYS A 191 -11.12 5.73 -10.14
N ILE A 192 -11.04 4.95 -9.08
CA ILE A 192 -9.96 3.97 -8.90
C ILE A 192 -10.29 2.72 -9.69
N LYS A 193 -9.28 2.21 -10.38
CA LYS A 193 -9.28 0.93 -11.07
C LYS A 193 -8.08 0.11 -10.63
N PHE A 194 -8.25 -1.21 -10.67
CA PHE A 194 -7.21 -2.18 -10.38
C PHE A 194 -7.07 -3.17 -11.51
N GLY A 195 -5.83 -3.64 -11.71
CA GLY A 195 -5.50 -4.61 -12.73
C GLY A 195 -5.18 -3.97 -14.09
N LEU A 196 -3.92 -4.05 -14.49
CA LEU A 196 -3.45 -3.74 -15.84
C LEU A 196 -2.49 -4.84 -16.28
N PRO A 197 -2.52 -5.29 -17.56
CA PRO A 197 -1.69 -6.39 -18.05
C PRO A 197 -0.23 -5.95 -18.24
N ILE A 198 0.43 -5.59 -17.14
CA ILE A 198 1.80 -5.11 -17.14
C ILE A 198 2.81 -6.07 -16.53
N PHE A 199 2.38 -7.11 -15.82
CA PHE A 199 3.25 -8.19 -15.36
C PHE A 199 3.41 -9.22 -16.48
N LYS A 200 4.63 -9.41 -16.97
CA LYS A 200 4.96 -10.24 -18.11
C LYS A 200 5.72 -11.48 -17.66
N LYS A 201 5.15 -12.68 -17.84
CA LYS A 201 5.87 -13.96 -17.71
C LYS A 201 6.67 -14.27 -18.98
N SER A 202 6.13 -13.87 -20.16
CA SER A 202 6.78 -13.98 -21.47
C SER A 202 6.22 -12.92 -22.40
N MET A 203 6.66 -12.87 -23.66
CA MET A 203 6.15 -11.93 -24.66
C MET A 203 4.63 -12.02 -24.81
N ASN A 204 4.07 -13.23 -24.76
CA ASN A 204 2.67 -13.51 -25.03
C ASN A 204 1.83 -13.71 -23.74
N GLN A 205 2.46 -13.81 -22.58
CA GLN A 205 1.78 -14.02 -21.30
C GLN A 205 1.90 -12.81 -20.41
N SER A 206 0.74 -12.26 -20.02
CA SER A 206 0.69 -11.16 -19.06
C SER A 206 -0.43 -11.34 -18.05
N GLN A 207 -0.17 -10.87 -16.84
CA GLN A 207 -1.13 -10.84 -15.76
C GLN A 207 -1.44 -9.39 -15.39
N LYS A 208 -2.69 -9.16 -14.93
CA LYS A 208 -3.13 -7.87 -14.39
C LYS A 208 -2.80 -7.75 -12.90
N ARG A 209 -2.73 -8.91 -12.22
CA ARG A 209 -2.38 -9.08 -10.81
C ARG A 209 -1.54 -10.33 -10.67
N VAL A 210 -0.59 -10.34 -9.76
CA VAL A 210 0.20 -11.52 -9.40
C VAL A 210 -0.19 -11.95 -7.99
N ILE A 211 -0.49 -13.23 -7.82
CA ILE A 211 -0.87 -13.81 -6.53
C ILE A 211 0.12 -14.95 -6.23
N PHE A 212 0.85 -14.80 -5.13
CA PHE A 212 1.73 -15.83 -4.58
C PHE A 212 1.01 -16.49 -3.42
N GLN A 213 0.38 -17.63 -3.64
CA GLN A 213 -0.24 -18.41 -2.58
C GLN A 213 0.75 -19.46 -2.07
N TYR A 214 0.81 -19.65 -0.76
CA TYR A 214 1.78 -20.50 -0.11
C TYR A 214 1.27 -21.04 1.23
N ASP A 215 1.89 -22.09 1.75
CA ASP A 215 1.55 -22.75 3.03
C ASP A 215 1.60 -21.76 4.20
N SER A 216 0.54 -21.72 5.01
CA SER A 216 0.40 -20.80 6.14
C SER A 216 1.47 -20.95 7.22
N ARG A 217 2.16 -22.12 7.26
CA ARG A 217 3.26 -22.43 8.20
C ARG A 217 4.60 -21.84 7.78
N THR A 218 4.68 -21.31 6.55
CA THR A 218 5.88 -20.66 6.03
C THR A 218 5.69 -19.16 5.90
N SER A 219 6.74 -18.48 5.51
CA SER A 219 6.73 -17.04 5.28
C SER A 219 7.54 -16.71 4.05
N ILE A 220 7.05 -15.82 3.22
CA ILE A 220 7.75 -15.36 2.01
C ILE A 220 7.93 -13.84 2.03
N SER A 221 9.00 -13.41 1.38
CA SER A 221 9.32 -12.01 1.14
C SER A 221 8.87 -11.58 -0.25
N VAL A 222 8.22 -10.43 -0.35
CA VAL A 222 8.00 -9.73 -1.62
C VAL A 222 8.33 -8.27 -1.36
N LYS A 223 9.40 -7.74 -1.98
CA LYS A 223 9.95 -6.42 -1.68
C LYS A 223 10.24 -5.62 -2.94
N TYR A 224 9.93 -4.33 -2.91
CA TYR A 224 10.31 -3.40 -3.97
C TYR A 224 11.69 -2.79 -3.71
N HIS A 225 12.59 -2.96 -4.67
CA HIS A 225 13.92 -2.36 -4.70
C HIS A 225 13.89 -1.20 -5.69
N LYS A 226 13.79 0.01 -5.16
CA LYS A 226 13.54 1.22 -5.92
C LYS A 226 14.66 1.57 -6.89
N GLU A 227 15.91 1.44 -6.45
CA GLU A 227 17.09 1.82 -7.25
C GLU A 227 17.26 0.90 -8.47
N GLU A 228 17.04 -0.40 -8.28
CA GLU A 228 17.11 -1.42 -9.32
C GLU A 228 15.83 -1.51 -10.14
N LYS A 229 14.76 -0.84 -9.70
CA LYS A 229 13.41 -0.88 -10.29
C LYS A 229 12.91 -2.33 -10.45
N GLN A 230 13.05 -3.11 -9.39
CA GLN A 230 12.64 -4.51 -9.38
C GLN A 230 11.82 -4.84 -8.12
N ILE A 231 10.92 -5.81 -8.27
CA ILE A 231 10.19 -6.42 -7.15
C ILE A 231 10.71 -7.83 -7.00
N VAL A 232 11.46 -8.08 -5.94
CA VAL A 232 12.08 -9.39 -5.65
C VAL A 232 11.15 -10.19 -4.74
N PHE A 233 11.05 -11.49 -4.99
CA PHE A 233 10.23 -12.41 -4.20
C PHE A 233 10.85 -13.80 -4.14
N ASP A 234 10.52 -14.53 -3.07
CA ASP A 234 10.95 -15.93 -2.92
C ASP A 234 10.38 -16.81 -4.05
N HIS A 235 11.20 -17.66 -4.61
CA HIS A 235 10.74 -18.70 -5.52
C HIS A 235 9.98 -19.77 -4.74
N LEU A 236 8.81 -20.14 -5.24
CA LEU A 236 7.90 -21.09 -4.59
C LEU A 236 7.85 -22.40 -5.35
N VAL A 237 8.01 -23.48 -4.60
CA VAL A 237 7.91 -24.85 -5.12
C VAL A 237 6.90 -25.67 -4.31
N PRO A 238 6.25 -26.69 -4.88
CA PRO A 238 5.42 -27.58 -4.11
C PRO A 238 6.25 -28.31 -3.05
N SER A 239 5.75 -28.41 -1.82
CA SER A 239 6.45 -29.11 -0.73
C SER A 239 6.70 -30.60 -1.01
N ARG A 240 5.92 -31.18 -1.93
CA ARG A 240 6.09 -32.53 -2.51
C ARG A 240 5.62 -32.52 -3.96
N LYS A 241 6.18 -33.37 -4.80
CA LYS A 241 5.88 -33.48 -6.24
C LYS A 241 4.40 -33.72 -6.56
N ASP A 242 3.74 -34.54 -5.75
CA ASP A 242 2.31 -34.87 -5.90
C ASP A 242 1.35 -33.72 -5.58
N LEU A 243 1.89 -32.63 -5.04
CA LEU A 243 1.13 -31.39 -4.70
C LEU A 243 1.33 -30.28 -5.74
N GLU A 244 1.91 -30.58 -6.90
CA GLU A 244 2.05 -29.62 -7.98
C GLU A 244 0.69 -29.08 -8.44
N GLY A 245 0.55 -27.75 -8.51
CA GLY A 245 -0.72 -27.06 -8.83
C GLY A 245 -1.61 -26.75 -7.62
N LEU A 246 -1.33 -27.34 -6.44
CA LEU A 246 -2.01 -27.05 -5.19
C LEU A 246 -1.21 -25.99 -4.41
N HIS A 247 -1.41 -24.73 -4.75
CA HIS A 247 -0.57 -23.62 -4.28
C HIS A 247 -0.60 -23.39 -2.76
N GLU A 248 -1.61 -23.86 -2.06
CA GLU A 248 -1.69 -23.86 -0.58
C GLU A 248 -0.60 -24.72 0.09
N TYR A 249 0.08 -25.59 -0.67
CA TYR A 249 1.19 -26.44 -0.20
C TYR A 249 2.56 -25.99 -0.73
N TYR A 250 2.64 -24.81 -1.34
CA TYR A 250 3.91 -24.31 -1.85
C TYR A 250 4.71 -23.66 -0.73
N ILE A 251 6.03 -23.83 -0.80
CA ILE A 251 6.99 -23.32 0.17
C ILE A 251 8.15 -22.62 -0.55
N PRO A 252 8.85 -21.68 0.12
CA PRO A 252 10.07 -21.09 -0.45
C PRO A 252 11.21 -22.12 -0.47
N GLU A 253 11.94 -22.21 -1.57
CA GLU A 253 13.11 -23.12 -1.68
C GLU A 253 14.46 -22.45 -1.42
N GLY A 254 14.48 -21.13 -1.18
CA GLY A 254 15.70 -20.38 -0.85
C GLY A 254 16.35 -19.68 -2.04
N THR A 255 15.77 -19.75 -3.22
CA THR A 255 16.12 -18.91 -4.39
C THR A 255 15.13 -17.77 -4.56
N PHE A 256 15.45 -16.81 -5.43
CA PHE A 256 14.64 -15.61 -5.62
C PHE A 256 14.35 -15.37 -7.09
N ASN A 257 13.15 -14.89 -7.35
CA ASN A 257 12.75 -14.34 -8.64
C ASN A 257 12.50 -12.85 -8.52
N ALA A 258 12.46 -12.15 -9.64
CA ALA A 258 12.11 -10.73 -9.65
C ALA A 258 11.23 -10.36 -10.85
N TYR A 259 10.36 -9.40 -10.62
CA TYR A 259 9.79 -8.60 -11.70
C TYR A 259 10.67 -7.36 -11.90
N LYS A 260 11.39 -7.26 -13.03
CA LYS A 260 12.17 -6.09 -13.42
C LYS A 260 11.39 -5.16 -14.33
N TYR A 261 11.43 -3.86 -14.04
CA TYR A 261 10.75 -2.86 -14.83
C TYR A 261 11.52 -2.49 -16.09
N SER A 262 10.90 -2.68 -17.25
CA SER A 262 11.43 -2.23 -18.54
C SER A 262 10.29 -1.82 -19.45
N ASN A 263 10.44 -0.67 -20.13
CA ASN A 263 9.50 -0.18 -21.16
C ASN A 263 8.01 -0.15 -20.75
N GLY A 264 7.73 0.14 -19.46
CA GLY A 264 6.36 0.25 -18.95
C GLY A 264 5.71 -1.06 -18.55
N LYS A 265 6.47 -2.14 -18.53
CA LYS A 265 6.09 -3.48 -18.11
C LYS A 265 7.04 -3.99 -17.04
N TRP A 266 6.58 -4.97 -16.28
CA TRP A 266 7.34 -5.70 -15.28
C TRP A 266 7.60 -7.11 -15.83
N TRP A 267 8.85 -7.43 -16.12
CA TRP A 267 9.26 -8.69 -16.73
C TRP A 267 9.77 -9.64 -15.67
N LEU A 268 9.25 -10.87 -15.67
CA LEU A 268 9.73 -11.93 -14.79
C LEU A 268 11.17 -12.30 -15.17
N GLU A 269 12.05 -12.31 -14.19
CA GLU A 269 13.37 -12.90 -14.22
C GLU A 269 13.46 -13.95 -13.11
N GLU A 270 13.86 -15.15 -13.45
CA GLU A 270 14.03 -16.24 -12.52
C GLU A 270 15.47 -16.32 -12.03
N ASP A 271 15.68 -16.89 -10.85
CA ASP A 271 16.99 -17.14 -10.23
C ASP A 271 17.88 -15.88 -10.14
N VAL A 272 17.33 -14.81 -9.56
CA VAL A 272 18.06 -13.55 -9.40
C VAL A 272 18.99 -13.61 -8.19
N ASP A 273 20.25 -13.21 -8.37
CA ASP A 273 21.20 -13.03 -7.26
C ASP A 273 20.89 -11.73 -6.50
N ILE A 274 20.38 -11.87 -5.27
CA ILE A 274 20.07 -10.74 -4.39
C ILE A 274 21.21 -10.36 -3.44
N ARG A 275 22.34 -11.10 -3.48
CA ARG A 275 23.49 -10.73 -2.68
C ARG A 275 23.92 -9.34 -3.09
N ASN A 276 24.04 -8.43 -2.12
CA ASN A 276 24.50 -7.07 -2.32
C ASN A 276 25.78 -7.08 -3.16
N THR A 277 25.67 -6.77 -4.43
CA THR A 277 26.79 -6.21 -5.16
C THR A 277 27.03 -4.85 -4.52
N GLN A 278 27.80 -4.83 -3.42
CA GLN A 278 28.38 -3.60 -2.94
C GLN A 278 29.05 -2.99 -4.18
N LYS A 279 28.50 -1.87 -4.66
CA LYS A 279 29.24 -1.00 -5.60
C LYS A 279 30.56 -0.77 -4.91
N THR A 280 31.59 -1.47 -5.36
CA THR A 280 32.96 -1.28 -4.91
C THR A 280 33.22 0.21 -5.12
N ARG A 281 33.14 1.00 -4.06
CA ARG A 281 33.60 2.38 -4.08
C ARG A 281 35.04 2.22 -4.52
N LYS A 282 35.35 2.66 -5.75
CA LYS A 282 36.72 2.79 -6.18
C LYS A 282 37.38 3.68 -5.14
N ILE A 283 38.10 3.06 -4.21
CA ILE A 283 38.93 3.77 -3.27
C ILE A 283 40.01 4.41 -4.16
N LYS A 284 39.90 5.71 -4.37
CA LYS A 284 41.02 6.47 -4.99
C LYS A 284 42.23 6.21 -4.12
N ALA A 285 43.23 5.56 -4.69
CA ALA A 285 44.52 5.45 -4.01
C ALA A 285 44.97 6.84 -3.59
N PRO A 286 45.51 7.03 -2.38
CA PRO A 286 46.03 8.29 -1.96
C PRO A 286 47.13 8.69 -2.94
N GLU A 287 47.06 9.89 -3.48
CA GLU A 287 48.16 10.47 -4.32
C GLU A 287 49.42 10.46 -3.46
N ARG A 288 50.43 9.72 -3.92
CA ARG A 288 51.74 9.73 -3.29
C ARG A 288 52.28 11.16 -3.41
N GLY A 289 52.30 11.89 -2.30
CA GLY A 289 52.95 13.16 -2.21
C GLY A 289 54.41 13.01 -2.61
N LEU A 290 54.83 13.75 -3.64
CA LEU A 290 56.22 13.90 -4.01
C LEU A 290 56.99 14.53 -2.83
N ILE A 291 57.79 13.72 -2.16
CA ILE A 291 58.80 14.24 -1.22
C ILE A 291 59.85 14.98 -2.07
N ARG A 292 59.80 16.31 -2.06
CA ARG A 292 60.93 17.14 -2.55
C ARG A 292 62.07 17.03 -1.56
N ARG A 293 63.20 16.54 -2.03
CA ARG A 293 64.51 16.70 -1.40
C ARG A 293 65.00 18.11 -1.55
#